data_723e59653eb14bf52dcfc07242728c68
#
_entry.id   723e59653eb14bf52dcfc07242728c68
#
_cell.length_a   1.000
_cell.length_b   1.000
_cell.length_c   1.000
_cell.angle_alpha   90.00
_cell.angle_beta   90.00
_cell.angle_gamma   90.00
#
_symmetry.space_group_name_H-M   'P 1'
#
loop_
_entity.id
_entity.type
_entity.pdbx_description
1 polymer ?
#
loop_
_entity_poly.entity_id
_entity_poly.type
_entity_poly.pdbx_seq_one_letter_code
_entity_poly.pdbx_strand_id
1 'polypeptide(L)'
;SDTKNPQLLLKFPNSAVLFLQGTKKIPDYLSCLIRFQDGSTHEYRVPTVKVQSFTLEEIKKKHLCMLIPFLPIRFRRHIPSDRKMQSAKSPDKRHDLEKKVQKSKEELTSFLQETILILDQEIAEGFLTETDKKLILMLLQKSMLRISYRNRNLCQEVYNMTEPVLKLPTDELFEVIHERDALKRACSKKDSEIADRDARLADQDAKLADQDAKLAEYRRRYGDL
;
A
#
# COMPACT_ATOMS: atom_id res chain seq x y z
N SER A 1 -47.54 -8.25 -40.94
CA SER A 1 -46.20 -8.73 -40.58
C SER A 1 -45.77 -8.04 -39.28
N ASP A 2 -45.92 -8.77 -38.16
CA ASP A 2 -45.44 -8.34 -36.84
C ASP A 2 -43.91 -8.31 -36.86
N THR A 3 -43.31 -7.16 -37.08
CA THR A 3 -41.91 -6.91 -36.80
C THR A 3 -41.77 -6.85 -35.28
N LYS A 4 -41.56 -8.01 -34.65
CA LYS A 4 -41.16 -8.06 -33.25
C LYS A 4 -39.87 -7.27 -33.11
N ASN A 5 -39.91 -6.15 -32.39
CA ASN A 5 -38.70 -5.41 -32.01
C ASN A 5 -37.75 -6.37 -31.32
N PRO A 6 -36.50 -6.52 -31.79
CA PRO A 6 -35.55 -7.40 -31.17
C PRO A 6 -35.30 -6.91 -29.74
N GLN A 7 -35.60 -7.76 -28.75
CA GLN A 7 -35.30 -7.47 -27.35
C GLN A 7 -33.85 -7.86 -27.06
N LEU A 8 -33.04 -6.89 -26.65
CA LEU A 8 -31.71 -7.13 -26.17
C LEU A 8 -31.74 -7.32 -24.64
N LEU A 9 -31.46 -8.55 -24.19
CA LEU A 9 -31.34 -8.85 -22.77
C LEU A 9 -29.88 -8.62 -22.30
N LEU A 10 -29.63 -7.56 -21.53
CA LEU A 10 -28.36 -7.33 -20.88
C LEU A 10 -28.36 -7.98 -19.50
N LYS A 11 -27.51 -9.01 -19.32
CA LYS A 11 -27.27 -9.63 -18.00
C LYS A 11 -26.05 -8.97 -17.36
N PHE A 12 -26.25 -8.25 -16.26
CA PHE A 12 -25.16 -7.75 -15.45
C PHE A 12 -24.56 -8.91 -14.63
N PRO A 13 -23.23 -9.02 -14.59
CA PRO A 13 -22.58 -10.04 -13.76
C PRO A 13 -22.82 -9.78 -12.27
N ASN A 14 -22.78 -10.84 -11.46
CA ASN A 14 -22.77 -10.72 -10.01
C ASN A 14 -21.44 -10.08 -9.59
N SER A 15 -21.48 -8.79 -9.34
CA SER A 15 -20.29 -7.99 -8.97
C SER A 15 -20.31 -7.68 -7.49
N ALA A 16 -19.13 -7.60 -6.87
CA ALA A 16 -18.96 -7.10 -5.52
C ALA A 16 -17.75 -6.15 -5.47
N VAL A 17 -17.81 -5.18 -4.56
CA VAL A 17 -16.67 -4.27 -4.30
C VAL A 17 -15.97 -4.69 -3.02
N LEU A 18 -14.68 -5.02 -3.10
CA LEU A 18 -13.87 -5.41 -1.97
C LEU A 18 -13.21 -4.17 -1.35
N PHE A 19 -13.50 -3.92 -0.08
CA PHE A 19 -12.82 -2.90 0.72
C PHE A 19 -11.71 -3.56 1.55
N LEU A 20 -10.47 -3.31 1.16
CA LEU A 20 -9.28 -3.87 1.83
C LEU A 20 -8.95 -3.15 3.14
N GLN A 21 -9.44 -1.93 3.34
CA GLN A 21 -9.22 -1.12 4.56
C GLN A 21 -10.51 -0.49 5.05
N GLY A 22 -10.60 -0.33 6.39
CA GLY A 22 -11.78 0.26 7.02
C GLY A 22 -12.89 -0.74 7.25
N THR A 23 -13.77 -0.43 8.20
CA THR A 23 -14.93 -1.28 8.54
C THR A 23 -16.16 -0.44 8.88
N LYS A 24 -15.99 0.65 9.64
CA LYS A 24 -17.11 1.36 10.30
C LYS A 24 -17.93 2.31 9.43
N LYS A 25 -17.38 2.77 8.30
CA LYS A 25 -18.05 3.77 7.41
C LYS A 25 -18.36 3.22 6.01
N ILE A 26 -18.14 1.94 5.80
CA ILE A 26 -18.37 1.31 4.50
C ILE A 26 -19.83 0.86 4.47
N PRO A 27 -20.64 1.29 3.50
CA PRO A 27 -22.01 0.83 3.34
C PRO A 27 -22.03 -0.65 2.95
N ASP A 28 -23.16 -1.32 3.12
CA ASP A 28 -23.29 -2.73 2.77
C ASP A 28 -23.47 -2.95 1.25
N TYR A 29 -23.83 -1.89 0.52
CA TYR A 29 -23.87 -1.86 -0.93
C TYR A 29 -23.53 -0.48 -1.46
N LEU A 30 -23.04 -0.43 -2.68
CA LEU A 30 -22.90 0.79 -3.46
C LEU A 30 -24.05 0.86 -4.46
N SER A 31 -24.71 2.01 -4.53
CA SER A 31 -25.77 2.26 -5.50
C SER A 31 -25.17 2.83 -6.78
N CYS A 32 -25.44 2.20 -7.91
CA CYS A 32 -25.11 2.67 -9.23
C CYS A 32 -26.42 3.04 -9.97
N LEU A 33 -26.55 4.30 -10.33
CA LEU A 33 -27.73 4.78 -11.06
C LEU A 33 -27.45 4.77 -12.57
N ILE A 34 -28.20 3.96 -13.31
CA ILE A 34 -28.12 3.91 -14.76
C ILE A 34 -29.24 4.79 -15.30
N ARG A 35 -28.87 5.83 -16.06
CA ARG A 35 -29.84 6.71 -16.74
C ARG A 35 -29.88 6.37 -18.22
N PHE A 36 -31.07 6.12 -18.73
CA PHE A 36 -31.32 5.85 -20.13
C PHE A 36 -31.63 7.15 -20.91
N GLN A 37 -31.59 7.10 -22.24
CA GLN A 37 -31.83 8.26 -23.11
C GLN A 37 -33.25 8.78 -23.01
N ASP A 38 -34.21 7.92 -22.69
CA ASP A 38 -35.62 8.28 -22.47
C ASP A 38 -35.89 8.98 -21.13
N GLY A 39 -34.79 9.22 -20.34
CA GLY A 39 -34.82 9.83 -19.01
C GLY A 39 -35.17 8.87 -17.89
N SER A 40 -35.47 7.61 -18.18
CA SER A 40 -35.69 6.59 -17.15
C SER A 40 -34.40 6.29 -16.39
N THR A 41 -34.54 5.87 -15.14
CA THR A 41 -33.40 5.50 -14.29
C THR A 41 -33.64 4.14 -13.64
N HIS A 42 -32.59 3.36 -13.58
CA HIS A 42 -32.58 2.08 -12.85
C HIS A 42 -31.45 2.06 -11.82
N GLU A 43 -31.78 1.68 -10.58
CA GLU A 43 -30.79 1.51 -9.52
C GLU A 43 -30.26 0.07 -9.54
N TYR A 44 -28.94 -0.06 -9.69
CA TYR A 44 -28.22 -1.32 -9.55
C TYR A 44 -27.38 -1.29 -8.26
N ARG A 45 -27.62 -2.25 -7.37
CA ARG A 45 -26.93 -2.34 -6.08
C ARG A 45 -25.80 -3.35 -6.16
N VAL A 46 -24.58 -2.88 -5.92
CA VAL A 46 -23.37 -3.70 -5.86
C VAL A 46 -23.03 -3.95 -4.40
N PRO A 47 -23.07 -5.20 -3.91
CA PRO A 47 -22.73 -5.52 -2.53
C PRO A 47 -21.27 -5.20 -2.23
N THR A 48 -20.98 -4.83 -0.99
CA THR A 48 -19.62 -4.54 -0.53
C THR A 48 -19.12 -5.65 0.39
N VAL A 49 -17.86 -6.01 0.21
CA VAL A 49 -17.15 -6.99 1.03
C VAL A 49 -16.08 -6.27 1.85
N LYS A 50 -16.24 -6.27 3.18
CA LYS A 50 -15.35 -5.62 4.14
C LYS A 50 -14.29 -6.62 4.58
N VAL A 51 -13.18 -6.75 3.86
CA VAL A 51 -12.17 -7.80 4.09
C VAL A 51 -11.65 -7.80 5.53
N GLN A 52 -11.49 -6.62 6.15
CA GLN A 52 -10.98 -6.51 7.52
C GLN A 52 -11.97 -6.96 8.60
N SER A 53 -13.24 -7.23 8.28
CA SER A 53 -14.22 -7.77 9.24
C SER A 53 -14.18 -9.28 9.34
N PHE A 54 -13.59 -9.99 8.37
CA PHE A 54 -13.50 -11.44 8.43
C PHE A 54 -12.51 -11.94 9.46
N THR A 55 -12.90 -12.98 10.17
CA THR A 55 -11.97 -13.82 10.94
C THR A 55 -11.34 -14.89 10.03
N LEU A 56 -10.27 -15.53 10.49
CA LEU A 56 -9.68 -16.66 9.76
C LEU A 56 -10.65 -17.85 9.67
N GLU A 57 -11.44 -18.10 10.72
CA GLU A 57 -12.47 -19.14 10.73
C GLU A 57 -13.56 -18.88 9.69
N GLU A 58 -14.03 -17.64 9.56
CA GLU A 58 -15.03 -17.27 8.54
C GLU A 58 -14.48 -17.42 7.12
N ILE A 59 -13.20 -17.10 6.93
CA ILE A 59 -12.50 -17.28 5.64
C ILE A 59 -12.43 -18.75 5.30
N LYS A 60 -12.03 -19.61 6.25
CA LYS A 60 -12.02 -21.06 6.08
C LYS A 60 -13.43 -21.57 5.73
N LYS A 61 -14.43 -21.26 6.55
CA LYS A 61 -15.81 -21.71 6.35
C LYS A 61 -16.38 -21.36 4.96
N LYS A 62 -15.90 -20.27 4.36
CA LYS A 62 -16.35 -19.77 3.05
C LYS A 62 -15.36 -20.08 1.91
N HIS A 63 -14.30 -20.79 2.18
CA HIS A 63 -13.20 -21.09 1.22
C HIS A 63 -12.63 -19.83 0.54
N LEU A 64 -12.49 -18.72 1.30
CA LEU A 64 -12.01 -17.43 0.80
C LEU A 64 -10.52 -17.19 1.08
N CYS A 65 -9.70 -18.23 1.08
CA CYS A 65 -8.28 -18.18 1.49
C CYS A 65 -7.45 -17.14 0.73
N MET A 66 -7.84 -16.78 -0.51
CA MET A 66 -7.20 -15.70 -1.28
C MET A 66 -7.34 -14.32 -0.64
N LEU A 67 -8.21 -14.13 0.36
CA LEU A 67 -8.32 -12.88 1.11
C LEU A 67 -7.35 -12.77 2.30
N ILE A 68 -6.75 -13.89 2.73
CA ILE A 68 -5.82 -13.95 3.88
C ILE A 68 -4.68 -12.93 3.77
N PRO A 69 -4.01 -12.74 2.61
CA PRO A 69 -2.91 -11.78 2.48
C PRO A 69 -3.28 -10.32 2.80
N PHE A 70 -4.56 -9.97 2.77
CA PHE A 70 -5.02 -8.61 3.06
C PHE A 70 -5.36 -8.39 4.54
N LEU A 71 -5.53 -9.44 5.32
CA LEU A 71 -5.91 -9.35 6.74
C LEU A 71 -4.86 -8.65 7.62
N PRO A 72 -3.53 -8.83 7.42
CA PRO A 72 -2.53 -8.16 8.25
C PRO A 72 -2.63 -6.63 8.28
N ILE A 73 -3.30 -6.01 7.29
CA ILE A 73 -3.49 -4.55 7.23
C ILE A 73 -4.12 -4.02 8.53
N ARG A 74 -4.95 -4.82 9.22
CA ARG A 74 -5.58 -4.44 10.51
C ARG A 74 -4.55 -4.19 11.63
N PHE A 75 -3.42 -4.89 11.63
CA PHE A 75 -2.37 -4.74 12.63
C PHE A 75 -1.54 -3.46 12.46
N ARG A 76 -1.54 -2.87 11.26
CA ARG A 76 -0.71 -1.69 10.91
C ARG A 76 -0.84 -0.53 11.90
N ARG A 77 -2.02 -0.30 12.47
CA ARG A 77 -2.28 0.81 13.39
C ARG A 77 -1.65 0.61 14.77
N HIS A 78 -1.40 -0.63 15.15
CA HIS A 78 -0.85 -1.00 16.45
C HIS A 78 0.69 -0.98 16.46
N ILE A 79 1.33 -1.00 15.29
CA ILE A 79 2.79 -1.05 15.15
C ILE A 79 3.39 0.34 15.28
N PRO A 80 4.17 0.61 16.35
CA PRO A 80 4.91 1.86 16.49
C PRO A 80 6.00 1.97 15.45
N SER A 81 6.21 3.17 14.90
CA SER A 81 7.34 3.42 14.00
C SER A 81 8.63 3.69 14.77
N ASP A 82 9.79 3.42 14.17
CA ASP A 82 11.12 3.76 14.73
C ASP A 82 11.21 5.24 15.12
N ARG A 83 10.61 6.12 14.33
CA ARG A 83 10.57 7.55 14.63
C ARG A 83 9.84 7.85 15.94
N LYS A 84 8.73 7.15 16.23
CA LYS A 84 8.02 7.27 17.52
C LYS A 84 8.84 6.72 18.67
N MET A 85 9.54 5.59 18.45
CA MET A 85 10.43 4.98 19.44
C MET A 85 11.57 5.93 19.83
N GLN A 86 12.23 6.53 18.83
CA GLN A 86 13.33 7.47 19.03
C GLN A 86 12.89 8.78 19.66
N SER A 87 11.68 9.26 19.37
CA SER A 87 11.14 10.51 19.91
C SER A 87 10.60 10.39 21.36
N ALA A 88 10.51 9.19 21.90
CA ALA A 88 10.04 8.95 23.25
C ALA A 88 11.09 9.37 24.28
N LYS A 89 10.90 10.55 24.87
CA LYS A 89 11.84 11.13 25.87
C LYS A 89 11.70 10.53 27.27
N SER A 90 10.53 9.99 27.61
CA SER A 90 10.27 9.36 28.92
C SER A 90 10.56 7.86 28.84
N PRO A 91 11.25 7.27 29.85
CA PRO A 91 11.47 5.83 29.94
C PRO A 91 10.16 5.04 29.91
N ASP A 92 9.13 5.51 30.62
CA ASP A 92 7.81 4.84 30.67
C ASP A 92 7.15 4.77 29.27
N LYS A 93 7.20 5.89 28.53
CA LYS A 93 6.65 5.92 27.15
C LYS A 93 7.42 4.99 26.22
N ARG A 94 8.71 4.88 26.40
CA ARG A 94 9.56 3.97 25.62
C ARG A 94 9.19 2.53 25.91
N HIS A 95 9.08 2.17 27.18
CA HIS A 95 8.67 0.85 27.62
C HIS A 95 7.27 0.45 27.08
N ASP A 96 6.29 1.38 27.12
CA ASP A 96 4.96 1.15 26.55
C ASP A 96 4.99 0.90 25.03
N LEU A 97 5.87 1.60 24.31
CA LEU A 97 6.04 1.38 22.88
C LEU A 97 6.71 0.03 22.60
N GLU A 98 7.70 -0.37 23.38
CA GLU A 98 8.36 -1.68 23.29
C GLU A 98 7.37 -2.81 23.55
N LYS A 99 6.51 -2.70 24.56
CA LYS A 99 5.41 -3.65 24.80
C LYS A 99 4.46 -3.76 23.61
N LYS A 100 4.14 -2.63 22.94
CA LYS A 100 3.30 -2.65 21.74
C LYS A 100 3.97 -3.36 20.56
N VAL A 101 5.27 -3.18 20.38
CA VAL A 101 6.03 -3.91 19.36
C VAL A 101 6.01 -5.40 19.65
N GLN A 102 6.30 -5.79 20.90
CA GLN A 102 6.31 -7.19 21.31
C GLN A 102 4.93 -7.84 21.11
N LYS A 103 3.86 -7.16 21.53
CA LYS A 103 2.48 -7.63 21.31
C LYS A 103 2.18 -7.77 19.81
N SER A 104 2.60 -6.82 18.98
CA SER A 104 2.40 -6.90 17.52
C SER A 104 3.17 -8.08 16.91
N LYS A 105 4.37 -8.40 17.41
CA LYS A 105 5.13 -9.59 17.02
C LYS A 105 4.36 -10.87 17.33
N GLU A 106 3.85 -10.99 18.56
CA GLU A 106 3.07 -12.15 19.01
C GLU A 106 1.78 -12.32 18.18
N GLU A 107 1.04 -11.24 17.95
CA GLU A 107 -0.17 -11.25 17.11
C GLU A 107 0.13 -11.70 15.67
N LEU A 108 1.22 -11.21 15.06
CA LEU A 108 1.61 -11.59 13.70
C LEU A 108 2.11 -13.04 13.63
N THR A 109 2.83 -13.52 14.66
CA THR A 109 3.29 -14.89 14.72
C THR A 109 2.11 -15.87 14.84
N SER A 110 1.19 -15.59 15.77
CA SER A 110 -0.03 -16.40 15.96
C SER A 110 -0.87 -16.42 14.68
N PHE A 111 -1.04 -15.26 14.05
CA PHE A 111 -1.78 -15.15 12.80
C PHE A 111 -1.14 -15.96 11.65
N LEU A 112 0.19 -15.98 11.54
CA LEU A 112 0.90 -16.78 10.54
C LEU A 112 0.72 -18.27 10.80
N GLN A 113 0.89 -18.70 12.06
CA GLN A 113 0.74 -20.12 12.43
C GLN A 113 -0.67 -20.63 12.15
N GLU A 114 -1.69 -19.86 12.56
CA GLU A 114 -3.10 -20.20 12.31
C GLU A 114 -3.41 -20.24 10.80
N THR A 115 -2.85 -19.29 10.03
CA THR A 115 -2.98 -19.29 8.57
C THR A 115 -2.40 -20.55 7.94
N ILE A 116 -1.21 -20.99 8.36
CA ILE A 116 -0.57 -22.21 7.83
C ILE A 116 -1.47 -23.41 8.09
N LEU A 117 -1.99 -23.55 9.32
CA LEU A 117 -2.89 -24.66 9.68
C LEU A 117 -4.16 -24.67 8.82
N ILE A 118 -4.76 -23.50 8.58
CA ILE A 118 -5.95 -23.39 7.72
C ILE A 118 -5.62 -23.80 6.28
N LEU A 119 -4.52 -23.30 5.73
CA LEU A 119 -4.13 -23.63 4.36
C LEU A 119 -3.83 -25.12 4.19
N ASP A 120 -3.20 -25.76 5.19
CA ASP A 120 -2.96 -27.20 5.19
C ASP A 120 -4.26 -28.02 5.21
N GLN A 121 -5.24 -27.56 5.98
CA GLN A 121 -6.57 -28.17 6.01
C GLN A 121 -7.30 -28.03 4.68
N GLU A 122 -7.28 -26.85 4.08
CA GLU A 122 -7.93 -26.58 2.77
C GLU A 122 -7.29 -27.41 1.64
N ILE A 123 -5.99 -27.71 1.72
CA ILE A 123 -5.31 -28.63 0.80
C ILE A 123 -5.79 -30.07 1.06
N ALA A 124 -5.83 -30.50 2.31
CA ALA A 124 -6.27 -31.85 2.66
C ALA A 124 -7.75 -32.08 2.26
N GLU A 125 -8.58 -31.04 2.27
CA GLU A 125 -9.98 -31.06 1.84
C GLU A 125 -10.12 -30.91 0.31
N GLY A 126 -9.04 -30.62 -0.42
CA GLY A 126 -9.02 -30.51 -1.89
C GLY A 126 -9.50 -29.16 -2.46
N PHE A 127 -9.68 -28.13 -1.62
CA PHE A 127 -10.06 -26.78 -2.04
C PHE A 127 -8.88 -25.95 -2.54
N LEU A 128 -7.65 -26.27 -2.10
CA LEU A 128 -6.42 -25.59 -2.51
C LEU A 128 -5.38 -26.61 -2.99
N THR A 129 -4.47 -26.12 -3.82
CA THR A 129 -3.24 -26.84 -4.18
C THR A 129 -2.04 -26.35 -3.38
N GLU A 130 -0.93 -27.11 -3.35
CA GLU A 130 0.35 -26.65 -2.77
C GLU A 130 0.85 -25.36 -3.43
N THR A 131 0.59 -25.20 -4.73
CA THR A 131 0.94 -23.96 -5.46
C THR A 131 0.14 -22.77 -4.96
N ASP A 132 -1.17 -22.94 -4.71
CA ASP A 132 -2.03 -21.89 -4.16
C ASP A 132 -1.58 -21.49 -2.76
N LYS A 133 -1.29 -22.47 -1.89
CA LYS A 133 -0.73 -22.25 -0.54
C LYS A 133 0.54 -21.40 -0.63
N LYS A 134 1.50 -21.79 -1.49
CA LYS A 134 2.76 -21.07 -1.66
C LYS A 134 2.52 -19.62 -2.11
N LEU A 135 1.62 -19.40 -3.06
CA LEU A 135 1.24 -18.06 -3.54
C LEU A 135 0.63 -17.23 -2.43
N ILE A 136 -0.32 -17.78 -1.67
CA ILE A 136 -0.97 -17.09 -0.56
C ILE A 136 0.05 -16.69 0.51
N LEU A 137 0.94 -17.61 0.90
CA LEU A 137 1.99 -17.33 1.89
C LEU A 137 3.00 -16.29 1.41
N MET A 138 3.38 -16.31 0.13
CA MET A 138 4.24 -15.29 -0.47
C MET A 138 3.59 -13.90 -0.45
N LEU A 139 2.31 -13.79 -0.78
CA LEU A 139 1.57 -12.54 -0.72
C LEU A 139 1.36 -12.07 0.72
N LEU A 140 1.14 -13.02 1.64
CA LEU A 140 1.04 -12.76 3.07
C LEU A 140 2.33 -12.16 3.62
N GLN A 141 3.50 -12.77 3.31
CA GLN A 141 4.80 -12.23 3.70
C GLN A 141 4.98 -10.80 3.21
N LYS A 142 4.73 -10.53 1.92
CA LYS A 142 4.81 -9.16 1.37
C LYS A 142 3.92 -8.17 2.12
N SER A 143 2.71 -8.60 2.48
CA SER A 143 1.77 -7.78 3.25
C SER A 143 2.28 -7.50 4.66
N MET A 144 2.76 -8.52 5.37
CA MET A 144 3.31 -8.39 6.73
C MET A 144 4.56 -7.50 6.76
N LEU A 145 5.49 -7.68 5.80
CA LEU A 145 6.66 -6.79 5.65
C LEU A 145 6.23 -5.35 5.37
N ARG A 146 5.23 -5.14 4.52
CA ARG A 146 4.71 -3.80 4.19
C ARG A 146 4.09 -3.08 5.39
N ILE A 147 3.43 -3.77 6.30
CA ILE A 147 2.86 -3.13 7.50
C ILE A 147 3.91 -2.86 8.57
N SER A 148 4.96 -3.69 8.66
CA SER A 148 6.05 -3.59 9.64
C SER A 148 7.22 -2.69 9.20
N TYR A 149 7.31 -2.28 7.92
CA TYR A 149 8.47 -1.58 7.35
C TYR A 149 8.90 -0.31 8.10
N ARG A 150 8.00 0.32 8.86
CA ARG A 150 8.29 1.51 9.68
C ARG A 150 8.97 1.20 11.01
N ASN A 151 9.06 -0.08 11.36
CA ASN A 151 9.77 -0.59 12.53
C ASN A 151 10.74 -1.66 12.06
N ARG A 152 12.04 -1.32 12.02
CA ARG A 152 13.10 -2.19 11.46
C ARG A 152 13.21 -3.52 12.19
N ASN A 153 13.14 -3.48 13.53
CA ASN A 153 13.24 -4.68 14.33
C ASN A 153 12.09 -5.63 14.06
N LEU A 154 10.85 -5.13 14.05
CA LEU A 154 9.69 -5.94 13.74
C LEU A 154 9.71 -6.43 12.28
N CYS A 155 10.20 -5.62 11.35
CA CYS A 155 10.34 -6.02 9.95
C CYS A 155 11.31 -7.20 9.81
N GLN A 156 12.46 -7.16 10.50
CA GLN A 156 13.42 -8.27 10.53
C GLN A 156 12.83 -9.52 11.17
N GLU A 157 12.07 -9.37 12.26
CA GLU A 157 11.39 -10.49 12.91
C GLU A 157 10.32 -11.13 12.01
N VAL A 158 9.51 -10.32 11.33
CA VAL A 158 8.53 -10.80 10.34
C VAL A 158 9.23 -11.60 9.24
N TYR A 159 10.34 -11.09 8.77
CA TYR A 159 11.14 -11.77 7.78
C TYR A 159 11.61 -13.13 8.29
N ASN A 160 12.27 -13.17 9.44
CA ASN A 160 12.82 -14.38 10.05
C ASN A 160 11.74 -15.45 10.31
N MET A 161 10.51 -15.04 10.67
CA MET A 161 9.42 -15.99 10.91
C MET A 161 8.78 -16.52 9.61
N THR A 162 8.83 -15.76 8.52
CA THR A 162 8.18 -16.14 7.26
C THR A 162 9.11 -16.87 6.29
N GLU A 163 10.41 -16.63 6.36
CA GLU A 163 11.41 -17.24 5.49
C GLU A 163 11.40 -18.77 5.52
N PRO A 164 11.42 -19.42 6.71
CA PRO A 164 11.44 -20.89 6.76
C PRO A 164 10.21 -21.54 6.10
N VAL A 165 9.08 -20.81 6.12
CA VAL A 165 7.80 -21.29 5.57
C VAL A 165 7.80 -21.21 4.04
N LEU A 166 8.49 -20.22 3.47
CA LEU A 166 8.49 -19.96 2.04
C LEU A 166 9.66 -20.62 1.29
N LYS A 167 10.76 -20.92 1.99
CA LYS A 167 12.02 -21.37 1.38
C LYS A 167 12.42 -20.52 0.17
N LEU A 168 12.19 -19.20 0.26
CA LEU A 168 12.58 -18.26 -0.78
C LEU A 168 14.04 -17.85 -0.57
N PRO A 169 14.82 -17.64 -1.64
CA PRO A 169 16.12 -17.00 -1.54
C PRO A 169 15.97 -15.59 -0.95
N THR A 170 16.66 -15.38 0.15
CA THR A 170 16.53 -14.20 1.03
C THR A 170 17.06 -12.92 0.43
N ASP A 171 18.10 -13.05 -0.37
CA ASP A 171 18.96 -11.92 -0.72
C ASP A 171 18.31 -10.97 -1.72
N GLU A 172 17.58 -11.49 -2.71
CA GLU A 172 17.01 -10.69 -3.80
C GLU A 172 15.96 -9.66 -3.32
N LEU A 173 15.13 -10.01 -2.33
CA LEU A 173 14.04 -9.12 -1.89
C LEU A 173 14.56 -7.98 -1.01
N PHE A 174 15.56 -8.24 -0.16
CA PHE A 174 16.22 -7.21 0.64
C PHE A 174 17.10 -6.32 -0.22
N GLU A 175 17.83 -6.87 -1.17
CA GLU A 175 18.60 -6.10 -2.14
C GLU A 175 17.70 -5.13 -2.93
N VAL A 176 16.56 -5.61 -3.47
CA VAL A 176 15.60 -4.75 -4.19
C VAL A 176 14.99 -3.67 -3.29
N ILE A 177 14.70 -3.96 -2.02
CA ILE A 177 14.18 -2.94 -1.08
C ILE A 177 15.28 -1.94 -0.73
N HIS A 178 16.50 -2.40 -0.47
CA HIS A 178 17.65 -1.54 -0.17
C HIS A 178 18.06 -0.69 -1.37
N GLU A 179 18.10 -1.26 -2.58
CA GLU A 179 18.34 -0.51 -3.82
C GLU A 179 17.27 0.55 -4.06
N ARG A 180 15.99 0.21 -3.91
CA ARG A 180 14.90 1.17 -4.05
C ARG A 180 14.99 2.32 -3.05
N ASP A 181 15.33 2.05 -1.80
CA ASP A 181 15.45 3.08 -0.76
C ASP A 181 16.74 3.90 -0.93
N ALA A 182 17.80 3.30 -1.47
CA ALA A 182 19.02 4.00 -1.88
C ALA A 182 18.76 4.92 -3.08
N LEU A 183 18.06 4.41 -4.11
CA LEU A 183 17.65 5.20 -5.27
C LEU A 183 16.74 6.38 -4.89
N LYS A 184 15.78 6.18 -3.98
CA LYS A 184 14.93 7.28 -3.49
C LYS A 184 15.74 8.36 -2.78
N ARG A 185 16.73 7.97 -1.96
CA ARG A 185 17.63 8.93 -1.30
C ARG A 185 18.52 9.66 -2.31
N ALA A 186 19.01 8.95 -3.33
CA ALA A 186 19.81 9.54 -4.40
C ALA A 186 18.99 10.51 -5.26
N CYS A 187 17.74 10.17 -5.59
CA CYS A 187 16.81 11.09 -6.28
C CYS A 187 16.54 12.33 -5.45
N SER A 188 16.18 12.20 -4.19
CA SER A 188 15.93 13.35 -3.30
C SER A 188 17.14 14.26 -3.14
N LYS A 189 18.36 13.68 -3.13
CA LYS A 189 19.61 14.47 -3.09
C LYS A 189 19.82 15.22 -4.41
N LYS A 190 19.59 14.55 -5.55
CA LYS A 190 19.69 15.21 -6.87
C LYS A 190 18.65 16.31 -7.03
N ASP A 191 17.42 16.12 -6.57
CA ASP A 191 16.38 17.15 -6.60
C ASP A 191 16.80 18.40 -5.80
N SER A 192 17.44 18.20 -4.64
CA SER A 192 18.01 19.29 -3.86
C SER A 192 19.19 20.00 -4.58
N GLU A 193 20.09 19.22 -5.21
CA GLU A 193 21.22 19.77 -5.99
C GLU A 193 20.74 20.56 -7.22
N ILE A 194 19.65 20.10 -7.87
CA ILE A 194 19.03 20.81 -8.99
C ILE A 194 18.42 22.12 -8.51
N ALA A 195 17.66 22.12 -7.42
CA ALA A 195 17.08 23.33 -6.84
C ALA A 195 18.16 24.37 -6.47
N ASP A 196 19.29 23.93 -5.90
CA ASP A 196 20.42 24.82 -5.58
C ASP A 196 21.09 25.38 -6.85
N ARG A 197 21.19 24.60 -7.92
CA ARG A 197 21.71 25.08 -9.20
C ARG A 197 20.76 26.09 -9.86
N ASP A 198 19.47 25.81 -9.85
CA ASP A 198 18.46 26.72 -10.42
C ASP A 198 18.44 28.05 -9.67
N ALA A 199 18.58 28.04 -8.35
CA ALA A 199 18.73 29.28 -7.56
C ALA A 199 19.99 30.08 -7.93
N ARG A 200 21.14 29.41 -8.17
CA ARG A 200 22.37 30.07 -8.59
C ARG A 200 22.29 30.64 -10.01
N LEU A 201 21.62 29.93 -10.92
CA LEU A 201 21.38 30.42 -12.28
C LEU A 201 20.50 31.65 -12.25
N ALA A 202 19.41 31.64 -11.48
CA ALA A 202 18.54 32.80 -11.32
C ALA A 202 19.28 34.04 -10.78
N ASP A 203 20.22 33.84 -9.80
CA ASP A 203 21.07 34.94 -9.28
C ASP A 203 22.06 35.47 -10.33
N GLN A 204 22.63 34.59 -11.17
CA GLN A 204 23.50 34.99 -12.28
C GLN A 204 22.74 35.76 -13.36
N ASP A 205 21.54 35.31 -13.73
CA ASP A 205 20.69 35.99 -14.71
C ASP A 205 20.28 37.37 -14.20
N ALA A 206 19.95 37.52 -12.93
CA ALA A 206 19.68 38.83 -12.32
C ALA A 206 20.88 39.79 -12.37
N LYS A 207 22.11 39.28 -12.11
CA LYS A 207 23.33 40.08 -12.21
C LYS A 207 23.65 40.50 -13.63
N LEU A 208 23.44 39.60 -14.61
CA LEU A 208 23.62 39.92 -16.04
C LEU A 208 22.62 41.00 -16.47
N ALA A 209 21.36 40.88 -16.08
CA ALA A 209 20.36 41.89 -16.39
C ALA A 209 20.69 43.28 -15.78
N ASP A 210 21.25 43.34 -14.56
CA ASP A 210 21.74 44.57 -13.96
C ASP A 210 22.94 45.17 -14.71
N GLN A 211 23.88 44.33 -15.16
CA GLN A 211 25.00 44.77 -15.97
C GLN A 211 24.58 45.32 -17.34
N ASP A 212 23.65 44.63 -18.00
CA ASP A 212 23.10 45.09 -19.28
C ASP A 212 22.33 46.42 -19.14
N ALA A 213 21.61 46.60 -18.06
CA ALA A 213 20.93 47.88 -17.75
C ALA A 213 21.95 49.00 -17.55
N LYS A 214 23.05 48.77 -16.82
CA LYS A 214 24.14 49.75 -16.64
C LYS A 214 24.84 50.04 -17.94
N LEU A 215 25.13 49.07 -18.77
CA LEU A 215 25.70 49.28 -20.10
C LEU A 215 24.80 50.08 -21.00
N ALA A 216 23.51 49.81 -21.00
CA ALA A 216 22.53 50.62 -21.76
C ALA A 216 22.48 52.10 -21.27
N GLU A 217 22.60 52.34 -19.96
CA GLU A 217 22.68 53.68 -19.40
C GLU A 217 23.98 54.38 -19.81
N TYR A 218 25.13 53.68 -19.80
CA TYR A 218 26.40 54.23 -20.28
C TYR A 218 26.35 54.59 -21.76
N ARG A 219 25.79 53.74 -22.64
CA ARG A 219 25.59 54.03 -24.06
C ARG A 219 24.70 55.26 -24.30
N ARG A 220 23.67 55.46 -23.49
CA ARG A 220 22.81 56.67 -23.57
C ARG A 220 23.56 57.95 -23.17
N ARG A 221 24.47 57.88 -22.18
CA ARG A 221 25.23 59.05 -21.69
C ARG A 221 26.40 59.43 -22.55
N TYR A 222 27.08 58.51 -23.16
CA TYR A 222 28.38 58.71 -23.79
C TYR A 222 28.40 58.38 -25.28
N GLY A 223 27.34 57.88 -25.84
CA GLY A 223 27.27 57.43 -27.23
C GLY A 223 27.97 56.06 -27.44
N ASP A 224 27.71 55.43 -28.57
CA ASP A 224 28.48 54.25 -28.97
C ASP A 224 29.91 54.69 -29.32
N LEU A 225 30.92 54.11 -28.65
CA LEU A 225 32.33 54.29 -28.96
C LEU A 225 32.70 53.65 -30.29
#